data_889c069b01277c02950464ba0db26e57
#
_entry.id   889c069b01277c02950464ba0db26e57
#
_cell.length_a   1.000
_cell.length_b   1.000
_cell.length_c   1.000
_cell.angle_alpha   90.00
_cell.angle_beta   90.00
_cell.angle_gamma   90.00
#
_symmetry.space_group_name_H-M   'P 1'
#
loop_
_entity.id
_entity.type
_entity.pdbx_description
1 polymer ?
#
loop_
_entity_poly.entity_id
_entity_poly.type
_entity_poly.pdbx_seq_one_letter_code
_entity_poly.pdbx_strand_id
1 'polypeptide(L)'
;MDEQRERFSSRLGFILISAGCAIGLGNVWRFPYITGQYGGAAFVLVYLLFLVILGMPIMIMEFSVGRASQKSAAKSFHVLEPKGTKWHLTGYAAMAGNYLLMMFYTTVGGWMLAYVMKMLTGEFVGLTPDEVGGVFDNMLAQPGYMTAWMIVTVLIGFFVCSLGLQKGVERITKVMMSCLFIILLALCIRSITLPGAGEGIAFYLIPDFHRMVEAGLGEVIFAAMGQAFFTLSLGIGAMSIFGSYISKDRSLTGETLSICALDTTVALLAGLVIIPACFAFGIDAGQGPGLVFVTLPNIFNQMAAGQLWGALFFIFMSFAALSTIIAVFENIISFAMDLWGWERKKAVVFNVIMIIILSMPCVLGFNLWSDFAPLGAGSTVQDLEDFIVSNNLLPLGSLLYLLFCTSKHGWGWDNFITEADSGEGLKFPKALRFYCTYILPLIILFIFVMGYWQKFFD
;
A
#
# COMPACT_ATOMS: atom_id res chain seq x y z
N MET A 1 -28.24 -17.23 14.70
CA MET A 1 -28.63 -16.64 13.41
C MET A 1 -27.34 -16.30 12.71
N ASP A 2 -27.06 -16.94 11.57
CA ASP A 2 -25.94 -16.48 10.73
C ASP A 2 -26.34 -15.09 10.19
N GLU A 3 -25.78 -14.04 10.79
CA GLU A 3 -25.92 -12.69 10.22
C GLU A 3 -25.31 -12.73 8.81
N GLN A 4 -26.15 -12.45 7.81
CA GLN A 4 -25.68 -12.36 6.43
C GLN A 4 -24.57 -11.31 6.36
N ARG A 5 -23.40 -11.74 5.86
CA ARG A 5 -22.24 -10.84 5.63
C ARG A 5 -22.67 -9.62 4.84
N GLU A 6 -22.30 -8.41 5.27
CA GLU A 6 -22.50 -7.20 4.48
C GLU A 6 -21.90 -7.37 3.07
N ARG A 7 -22.52 -6.75 2.06
CA ARG A 7 -22.02 -6.81 0.67
C ARG A 7 -21.87 -5.42 0.11
N PHE A 8 -20.97 -5.27 -0.83
CA PHE A 8 -20.86 -4.03 -1.61
C PHE A 8 -22.14 -3.75 -2.39
N SER A 9 -22.50 -2.48 -2.49
CA SER A 9 -23.69 -2.05 -3.24
C SER A 9 -23.51 -2.15 -4.76
N SER A 10 -22.24 -2.13 -5.23
CA SER A 10 -21.91 -2.13 -6.64
C SER A 10 -20.54 -2.74 -6.92
N ARG A 11 -20.36 -3.27 -8.15
CA ARG A 11 -19.08 -3.72 -8.67
C ARG A 11 -18.01 -2.61 -8.64
N LEU A 12 -18.39 -1.40 -9.06
CA LEU A 12 -17.49 -0.24 -9.03
C LEU A 12 -17.02 0.06 -7.61
N GLY A 13 -17.91 -0.10 -6.60
CA GLY A 13 -17.56 0.02 -5.20
C GLY A 13 -16.48 -0.96 -4.79
N PHE A 14 -16.65 -2.22 -5.09
CA PHE A 14 -15.64 -3.25 -4.83
C PHE A 14 -14.29 -2.92 -5.49
N ILE A 15 -14.28 -2.59 -6.80
CA ILE A 15 -13.06 -2.28 -7.54
C ILE A 15 -12.36 -1.06 -6.93
N LEU A 16 -13.07 0.04 -6.67
CA LEU A 16 -12.47 1.28 -6.15
C LEU A 16 -11.98 1.14 -4.71
N ILE A 17 -12.63 0.35 -3.86
CA ILE A 17 -12.17 0.11 -2.49
C ILE A 17 -10.94 -0.79 -2.49
N SER A 18 -10.98 -1.88 -3.26
CA SER A 18 -9.83 -2.79 -3.35
C SER A 18 -8.64 -2.10 -4.00
N ALA A 19 -8.85 -1.31 -5.06
CA ALA A 19 -7.82 -0.47 -5.64
C ALA A 19 -7.35 0.61 -4.65
N GLY A 20 -8.25 1.25 -3.90
CA GLY A 20 -7.89 2.23 -2.86
C GLY A 20 -7.10 1.65 -1.70
N CYS A 21 -7.25 0.35 -1.42
CA CYS A 21 -6.39 -0.36 -0.47
C CYS A 21 -4.98 -0.58 -1.04
N ALA A 22 -4.88 -0.92 -2.31
CA ALA A 22 -3.61 -1.09 -3.03
C ALA A 22 -2.93 0.27 -3.29
N ILE A 23 -3.68 1.26 -3.79
CA ILE A 23 -3.21 2.62 -4.08
C ILE A 23 -2.91 3.36 -2.77
N GLY A 24 -1.70 3.24 -2.31
CA GLY A 24 -1.20 3.85 -1.09
C GLY A 24 0.12 4.58 -1.32
N LEU A 25 0.87 4.76 -0.25
CA LEU A 25 2.21 5.39 -0.30
C LEU A 25 3.19 4.60 -1.19
N GLY A 26 2.93 3.31 -1.40
CA GLY A 26 3.69 2.46 -2.33
C GLY A 26 3.68 2.97 -3.77
N ASN A 27 2.54 3.48 -4.25
CA ASN A 27 2.36 3.97 -5.61
C ASN A 27 2.82 5.41 -5.77
N VAL A 28 2.51 6.25 -4.77
CA VAL A 28 2.64 7.70 -4.91
C VAL A 28 3.94 8.25 -4.34
N TRP A 29 4.65 7.45 -3.55
CA TRP A 29 5.91 7.81 -2.94
C TRP A 29 7.03 6.82 -3.34
N ARG A 30 6.90 5.53 -2.94
CA ARG A 30 7.97 4.54 -3.14
C ARG A 30 8.23 4.27 -4.63
N PHE A 31 7.20 4.07 -5.42
CA PHE A 31 7.34 3.74 -6.84
C PHE A 31 8.09 4.82 -7.66
N PRO A 32 7.74 6.12 -7.58
CA PRO A 32 8.50 7.15 -8.28
C PRO A 32 9.96 7.20 -7.87
N TYR A 33 10.24 7.11 -6.57
CA TYR A 33 11.60 7.16 -6.03
C TYR A 33 12.45 5.99 -6.52
N ILE A 34 11.99 4.74 -6.40
CA ILE A 34 12.75 3.59 -6.87
C ILE A 34 12.87 3.55 -8.41
N THR A 35 11.88 4.09 -9.13
CA THR A 35 11.97 4.27 -10.58
C THR A 35 13.08 5.25 -10.94
N GLY A 36 13.20 6.35 -10.20
CA GLY A 36 14.30 7.31 -10.34
C GLY A 36 15.66 6.65 -10.07
N GLN A 37 15.76 5.84 -9.03
CA GLN A 37 16.99 5.17 -8.61
C GLN A 37 17.44 4.08 -9.58
N TYR A 38 16.53 3.31 -10.17
CA TYR A 38 16.82 2.08 -10.90
C TYR A 38 16.62 2.17 -12.44
N GLY A 39 16.83 3.34 -13.03
CA GLY A 39 16.93 3.49 -14.47
C GLY A 39 15.63 3.78 -15.22
N GLY A 40 14.63 4.33 -14.55
CA GLY A 40 13.44 4.90 -15.20
C GLY A 40 12.53 3.87 -15.87
N ALA A 41 12.19 4.10 -17.14
CA ALA A 41 11.25 3.27 -17.89
C ALA A 41 11.62 1.78 -17.97
N ALA A 42 12.91 1.42 -17.99
CA ALA A 42 13.35 0.04 -18.02
C ALA A 42 12.98 -0.71 -16.73
N PHE A 43 13.15 -0.06 -15.55
CA PHE A 43 12.65 -0.57 -14.27
C PHE A 43 11.13 -0.77 -14.28
N VAL A 44 10.38 0.20 -14.81
CA VAL A 44 8.91 0.10 -14.90
C VAL A 44 8.46 -1.13 -15.66
N LEU A 45 9.13 -1.47 -16.80
CA LEU A 45 8.80 -2.69 -17.56
C LEU A 45 9.04 -3.97 -16.74
N VAL A 46 10.14 -4.04 -15.99
CA VAL A 46 10.46 -5.19 -15.13
C VAL A 46 9.44 -5.29 -13.99
N TYR A 47 9.09 -4.17 -13.38
CA TYR A 47 8.04 -4.10 -12.35
C TYR A 47 6.68 -4.60 -12.87
N LEU A 48 6.23 -4.14 -14.04
CA LEU A 48 4.98 -4.59 -14.66
C LEU A 48 4.96 -6.09 -14.94
N LEU A 49 6.09 -6.64 -15.37
CA LEU A 49 6.23 -8.09 -15.53
C LEU A 49 6.00 -8.81 -14.20
N PHE A 50 6.66 -8.39 -13.13
CA PHE A 50 6.50 -9.01 -11.81
C PHE A 50 5.12 -8.79 -11.21
N LEU A 51 4.49 -7.65 -11.44
CA LEU A 51 3.11 -7.41 -11.01
C LEU A 51 2.16 -8.49 -11.58
N VAL A 52 2.33 -8.83 -12.87
CA VAL A 52 1.50 -9.84 -13.53
C VAL A 52 1.84 -11.26 -13.07
N ILE A 53 3.12 -11.61 -13.01
CA ILE A 53 3.52 -13.01 -12.73
C ILE A 53 3.55 -13.35 -11.23
N LEU A 54 3.80 -12.39 -10.34
CA LEU A 54 3.80 -12.59 -8.89
C LEU A 54 2.53 -12.05 -8.23
N GLY A 55 2.23 -10.77 -8.43
CA GLY A 55 1.17 -10.07 -7.71
C GLY A 55 -0.22 -10.61 -8.02
N MET A 56 -0.59 -10.69 -9.30
CA MET A 56 -1.95 -11.10 -9.69
C MET A 56 -2.37 -12.50 -9.21
N PRO A 57 -1.56 -13.57 -9.36
CA PRO A 57 -1.95 -14.90 -8.87
C PRO A 57 -2.23 -14.92 -7.37
N ILE A 58 -1.40 -14.25 -6.57
CA ILE A 58 -1.55 -14.21 -5.11
C ILE A 58 -2.80 -13.41 -4.73
N MET A 59 -3.04 -12.27 -5.39
CA MET A 59 -4.23 -11.45 -5.15
C MET A 59 -5.52 -12.22 -5.44
N ILE A 60 -5.56 -13.02 -6.53
CA ILE A 60 -6.70 -13.88 -6.85
C ILE A 60 -6.89 -14.94 -5.76
N MET A 61 -5.82 -15.51 -5.22
CA MET A 61 -5.87 -16.48 -4.12
C MET A 61 -6.41 -15.84 -2.83
N GLU A 62 -5.95 -14.64 -2.46
CA GLU A 62 -6.48 -13.91 -1.30
C GLU A 62 -7.98 -13.62 -1.45
N PHE A 63 -8.42 -13.10 -2.60
CA PHE A 63 -9.83 -12.88 -2.87
C PHE A 63 -10.64 -14.18 -2.81
N SER A 64 -10.10 -15.29 -3.35
CA SER A 64 -10.77 -16.59 -3.34
C SER A 64 -11.00 -17.11 -1.93
N VAL A 65 -10.00 -17.02 -1.06
CA VAL A 65 -10.10 -17.42 0.35
C VAL A 65 -11.15 -16.58 1.09
N GLY A 66 -11.15 -15.27 0.89
CA GLY A 66 -12.14 -14.38 1.47
C GLY A 66 -13.56 -14.67 0.97
N ARG A 67 -13.75 -14.82 -0.36
CA ARG A 67 -15.06 -15.05 -0.96
C ARG A 67 -15.64 -16.42 -0.62
N ALA A 68 -14.81 -17.46 -0.59
CA ALA A 68 -15.25 -18.81 -0.22
C ALA A 68 -15.67 -18.92 1.25
N SER A 69 -14.92 -18.26 2.15
CA SER A 69 -15.19 -18.32 3.59
C SER A 69 -16.29 -17.36 4.04
N GLN A 70 -16.53 -16.26 3.32
CA GLN A 70 -17.38 -15.13 3.74
C GLN A 70 -16.96 -14.58 5.12
N LYS A 71 -15.64 -14.63 5.45
CA LYS A 71 -15.03 -14.17 6.70
C LYS A 71 -13.80 -13.33 6.45
N SER A 72 -13.40 -12.55 7.45
CA SER A 72 -12.10 -11.87 7.45
C SER A 72 -10.94 -12.87 7.49
N ALA A 73 -9.72 -12.43 7.18
CA ALA A 73 -8.54 -13.28 7.20
C ALA A 73 -8.34 -14.00 8.55
N ALA A 74 -8.73 -13.37 9.66
CA ALA A 74 -8.66 -13.94 10.99
C ALA A 74 -9.40 -15.27 11.16
N LYS A 75 -10.49 -15.49 10.41
CA LYS A 75 -11.32 -16.70 10.52
C LYS A 75 -11.44 -17.47 9.21
N SER A 76 -11.08 -16.91 8.08
CA SER A 76 -11.22 -17.52 6.76
C SER A 76 -10.47 -18.85 6.64
N PHE A 77 -9.23 -18.89 7.12
CA PHE A 77 -8.43 -20.13 7.12
C PHE A 77 -9.06 -21.22 7.96
N HIS A 78 -9.57 -20.88 9.15
CA HIS A 78 -10.25 -21.86 10.03
C HIS A 78 -11.50 -22.47 9.39
N VAL A 79 -12.25 -21.68 8.61
CA VAL A 79 -13.46 -22.16 7.91
C VAL A 79 -13.12 -23.10 6.76
N LEU A 80 -12.01 -22.85 6.06
CA LEU A 80 -11.63 -23.57 4.85
C LEU A 80 -10.57 -24.66 5.06
N GLU A 81 -9.90 -24.69 6.20
CA GLU A 81 -8.83 -25.66 6.44
C GLU A 81 -9.32 -27.11 6.54
N PRO A 82 -8.56 -28.08 6.05
CA PRO A 82 -8.82 -29.50 6.26
C PRO A 82 -8.75 -29.85 7.76
N LYS A 83 -9.59 -30.77 8.20
CA LYS A 83 -9.62 -31.22 9.61
C LYS A 83 -8.24 -31.69 10.07
N GLY A 84 -7.82 -31.23 11.23
CA GLY A 84 -6.54 -31.61 11.86
C GLY A 84 -5.33 -30.80 11.40
N THR A 85 -5.50 -29.82 10.52
CA THR A 85 -4.43 -28.86 10.14
C THR A 85 -4.43 -27.63 11.05
N LYS A 86 -3.41 -26.78 10.90
CA LYS A 86 -3.23 -25.58 11.73
C LYS A 86 -3.15 -24.29 10.89
N TRP A 87 -3.79 -24.29 9.73
CA TRP A 87 -3.78 -23.11 8.85
C TRP A 87 -4.44 -21.88 9.47
N HIS A 88 -5.36 -22.07 10.42
CA HIS A 88 -5.97 -20.97 11.18
C HIS A 88 -4.95 -20.04 11.86
N LEU A 89 -3.73 -20.52 12.16
CA LEU A 89 -2.67 -19.69 12.72
C LEU A 89 -2.24 -18.56 11.76
N THR A 90 -2.38 -18.76 10.46
CA THR A 90 -2.15 -17.72 9.44
C THR A 90 -3.06 -16.51 9.66
N GLY A 91 -4.30 -16.71 10.10
CA GLY A 91 -5.21 -15.63 10.44
C GLY A 91 -4.69 -14.71 11.53
N TYR A 92 -4.05 -15.25 12.57
CA TYR A 92 -3.44 -14.43 13.63
C TYR A 92 -2.21 -13.65 13.14
N ALA A 93 -1.40 -14.25 12.26
CA ALA A 93 -0.27 -13.55 11.63
C ALA A 93 -0.78 -12.39 10.76
N ALA A 94 -1.86 -12.61 10.00
CA ALA A 94 -2.50 -11.56 9.22
C ALA A 94 -3.04 -10.43 10.11
N MET A 95 -3.65 -10.75 11.26
CA MET A 95 -4.09 -9.76 12.25
C MET A 95 -2.91 -8.92 12.75
N ALA A 96 -1.85 -9.57 13.22
CA ALA A 96 -0.65 -8.88 13.69
C ALA A 96 -0.06 -7.96 12.61
N GLY A 97 -0.03 -8.42 11.35
CA GLY A 97 0.44 -7.63 10.21
C GLY A 97 -0.37 -6.36 9.97
N ASN A 98 -1.71 -6.43 10.09
CA ASN A 98 -2.56 -5.25 9.93
C ASN A 98 -2.34 -4.22 11.05
N TYR A 99 -2.19 -4.66 12.31
CA TYR A 99 -1.89 -3.74 13.41
C TYR A 99 -0.49 -3.13 13.26
N LEU A 100 0.54 -3.93 12.97
CA LEU A 100 1.90 -3.44 12.74
C LEU A 100 1.98 -2.44 11.59
N LEU A 101 1.30 -2.72 10.46
CA LEU A 101 1.22 -1.78 9.36
C LEU A 101 0.62 -0.45 9.82
N MET A 102 -0.45 -0.47 10.60
CA MET A 102 -1.11 0.76 11.04
C MET A 102 -0.31 1.53 12.10
N MET A 103 0.61 0.90 12.83
CA MET A 103 1.46 1.59 13.81
C MET A 103 2.25 2.72 13.18
N PHE A 104 2.89 2.49 12.03
CA PHE A 104 3.64 3.53 11.33
C PHE A 104 2.82 4.25 10.24
N TYR A 105 1.92 3.56 9.57
CA TYR A 105 1.19 4.12 8.44
C TYR A 105 0.24 5.27 8.84
N THR A 106 -0.35 5.21 10.05
CA THR A 106 -1.16 6.30 10.58
C THR A 106 -0.33 7.53 10.94
N THR A 107 0.91 7.34 11.40
CA THR A 107 1.87 8.42 11.66
C THR A 107 2.25 9.13 10.36
N VAL A 108 2.60 8.38 9.32
CA VAL A 108 2.92 8.92 7.99
C VAL A 108 1.69 9.58 7.36
N GLY A 109 0.50 9.00 7.50
CA GLY A 109 -0.76 9.63 7.10
C GLY A 109 -0.99 10.97 7.79
N GLY A 110 -0.60 11.07 9.07
CA GLY A 110 -0.62 12.33 9.85
C GLY A 110 0.32 13.37 9.27
N TRP A 111 1.52 12.99 8.81
CA TRP A 111 2.45 13.92 8.14
C TRP A 111 1.85 14.49 6.85
N MET A 112 1.16 13.68 6.06
CA MET A 112 0.51 14.13 4.83
C MET A 112 -0.55 15.20 5.14
N LEU A 113 -1.41 14.97 6.15
CA LEU A 113 -2.42 15.94 6.57
C LEU A 113 -1.79 17.22 7.14
N ALA A 114 -0.72 17.10 7.93
CA ALA A 114 0.03 18.25 8.45
C ALA A 114 0.59 19.10 7.29
N TYR A 115 1.14 18.46 6.25
CA TYR A 115 1.69 19.15 5.10
C TYR A 115 0.63 19.81 4.22
N VAL A 116 -0.59 19.27 4.16
CA VAL A 116 -1.73 20.00 3.55
C VAL A 116 -1.90 21.36 4.25
N MET A 117 -1.93 21.38 5.59
CA MET A 117 -2.11 22.62 6.35
C MET A 117 -0.91 23.56 6.17
N LYS A 118 0.33 23.03 6.23
CA LYS A 118 1.55 23.84 6.04
C LYS A 118 1.58 24.50 4.65
N MET A 119 1.17 23.79 3.59
CA MET A 119 1.05 24.35 2.25
C MET A 119 -0.05 25.42 2.16
N LEU A 120 -1.24 25.14 2.72
CA LEU A 120 -2.37 26.08 2.68
C LEU A 120 -2.07 27.37 3.47
N THR A 121 -1.34 27.28 4.58
CA THR A 121 -0.95 28.44 5.40
C THR A 121 0.25 29.21 4.83
N GLY A 122 0.90 28.68 3.79
CA GLY A 122 2.05 29.34 3.16
C GLY A 122 3.35 29.24 3.98
N GLU A 123 3.49 28.25 4.86
CA GLU A 123 4.67 28.09 5.75
C GLU A 123 5.98 27.96 4.95
N PHE A 124 5.93 27.49 3.71
CA PHE A 124 7.10 27.32 2.85
C PHE A 124 7.45 28.54 2.01
N VAL A 125 6.58 29.57 1.95
CA VAL A 125 6.77 30.72 1.07
C VAL A 125 7.99 31.54 1.50
N GLY A 126 8.94 31.69 0.59
CA GLY A 126 10.16 32.48 0.79
C GLY A 126 11.27 31.78 1.56
N LEU A 127 11.09 30.50 1.94
CA LEU A 127 12.14 29.71 2.57
C LEU A 127 13.22 29.30 1.56
N THR A 128 14.45 29.24 2.02
CA THR A 128 15.57 28.62 1.30
C THR A 128 15.45 27.08 1.31
N PRO A 129 16.13 26.36 0.40
CA PRO A 129 16.11 24.89 0.38
C PRO A 129 16.46 24.22 1.72
N ASP A 130 17.42 24.77 2.44
CA ASP A 130 17.85 24.25 3.77
C ASP A 130 16.76 24.47 4.82
N GLU A 131 16.11 25.63 4.80
CA GLU A 131 15.00 25.96 5.72
C GLU A 131 13.78 25.07 5.46
N VAL A 132 13.50 24.72 4.20
CA VAL A 132 12.43 23.77 3.84
C VAL A 132 12.71 22.38 4.44
N GLY A 133 13.96 21.91 4.39
CA GLY A 133 14.38 20.68 5.07
C GLY A 133 14.14 20.76 6.58
N GLY A 134 14.50 21.90 7.19
CA GLY A 134 14.29 22.16 8.62
C GLY A 134 12.82 22.14 9.06
N VAL A 135 11.86 22.43 8.18
CA VAL A 135 10.41 22.30 8.49
C VAL A 135 10.03 20.86 8.81
N PHE A 136 10.56 19.90 8.05
CA PHE A 136 10.32 18.47 8.30
C PHE A 136 10.97 18.01 9.60
N ASP A 137 12.26 18.32 9.78
CA ASP A 137 13.01 17.95 10.98
C ASP A 137 12.39 18.53 12.25
N ASN A 138 11.97 19.81 12.21
CA ASN A 138 11.25 20.46 13.30
C ASN A 138 9.91 19.78 13.61
N MET A 139 9.19 19.30 12.59
CA MET A 139 7.96 18.55 12.79
C MET A 139 8.22 17.22 13.50
N LEU A 140 9.23 16.47 13.06
CA LEU A 140 9.62 15.20 13.65
C LEU A 140 10.11 15.35 15.09
N ALA A 141 10.77 16.44 15.42
CA ALA A 141 11.26 16.76 16.76
C ALA A 141 10.14 17.10 17.77
N GLN A 142 8.89 17.31 17.32
CA GLN A 142 7.76 17.71 18.16
C GLN A 142 6.79 16.54 18.42
N PRO A 143 6.95 15.76 19.53
CA PRO A 143 6.13 14.58 19.79
C PRO A 143 4.63 14.92 19.91
N GLY A 144 4.26 16.05 20.52
CA GLY A 144 2.87 16.47 20.68
C GLY A 144 2.20 16.81 19.35
N TYR A 145 2.91 17.49 18.45
CA TYR A 145 2.40 17.82 17.11
C TYR A 145 2.21 16.56 16.24
N MET A 146 3.19 15.67 16.22
CA MET A 146 3.10 14.39 15.53
C MET A 146 1.95 13.54 16.06
N THR A 147 1.84 13.41 17.39
CA THR A 147 0.75 12.67 18.04
C THR A 147 -0.61 13.22 17.66
N ALA A 148 -0.79 14.54 17.66
CA ALA A 148 -2.06 15.17 17.30
C ALA A 148 -2.49 14.82 15.87
N TRP A 149 -1.59 14.90 14.88
CA TRP A 149 -1.91 14.56 13.49
C TRP A 149 -2.12 13.06 13.28
N MET A 150 -1.36 12.20 13.96
CA MET A 150 -1.60 10.76 13.98
C MET A 150 -3.00 10.45 14.53
N ILE A 151 -3.40 11.04 15.66
CA ILE A 151 -4.74 10.86 16.24
C ILE A 151 -5.82 11.35 15.28
N VAL A 152 -5.65 12.51 14.64
CA VAL A 152 -6.60 13.01 13.62
C VAL A 152 -6.78 11.99 12.50
N THR A 153 -5.68 11.41 11.99
CA THR A 153 -5.72 10.38 10.95
C THR A 153 -6.48 9.14 11.41
N VAL A 154 -6.20 8.65 12.60
CA VAL A 154 -6.89 7.49 13.20
C VAL A 154 -8.39 7.75 13.35
N LEU A 155 -8.75 8.94 13.87
CA LEU A 155 -10.15 9.31 14.06
C LEU A 155 -10.90 9.43 12.73
N ILE A 156 -10.30 10.04 11.70
CA ILE A 156 -10.91 10.11 10.35
C ILE A 156 -11.18 8.71 9.82
N GLY A 157 -10.18 7.82 9.84
CA GLY A 157 -10.32 6.46 9.31
C GLY A 157 -11.41 5.66 10.02
N PHE A 158 -11.38 5.62 11.35
CA PHE A 158 -12.40 4.89 12.13
C PHE A 158 -13.78 5.55 12.09
N PHE A 159 -13.87 6.87 11.98
CA PHE A 159 -15.14 7.54 11.75
C PHE A 159 -15.81 7.03 10.48
N VAL A 160 -15.06 6.95 9.38
CA VAL A 160 -15.57 6.41 8.10
C VAL A 160 -16.04 4.96 8.28
N CYS A 161 -15.24 4.11 8.91
CA CYS A 161 -15.60 2.71 9.15
C CYS A 161 -16.81 2.55 10.09
N SER A 162 -17.00 3.46 11.04
CA SER A 162 -18.15 3.45 11.98
C SER A 162 -19.50 3.59 11.30
N LEU A 163 -19.54 4.22 10.12
CA LEU A 163 -20.75 4.41 9.30
C LEU A 163 -21.18 3.12 8.57
N GLY A 164 -20.41 2.03 8.67
CA GLY A 164 -20.65 0.75 8.01
C GLY A 164 -20.04 0.64 6.62
N LEU A 165 -20.14 -0.56 6.03
CA LEU A 165 -19.50 -0.87 4.76
C LEU A 165 -20.01 0.03 3.61
N GLN A 166 -21.33 0.05 3.37
CA GLN A 166 -21.90 0.74 2.21
C GLN A 166 -21.93 2.26 2.35
N LYS A 167 -22.39 2.77 3.51
CA LYS A 167 -22.56 4.22 3.72
C LYS A 167 -21.25 4.93 4.04
N GLY A 168 -20.35 4.26 4.75
CA GLY A 168 -19.04 4.75 5.14
C GLY A 168 -17.97 4.37 4.13
N VAL A 169 -17.45 3.16 4.27
CA VAL A 169 -16.26 2.71 3.53
C VAL A 169 -16.45 2.82 2.02
N GLU A 170 -17.54 2.26 1.46
CA GLU A 170 -17.75 2.24 0.01
C GLU A 170 -18.00 3.66 -0.55
N ARG A 171 -18.94 4.40 0.05
CA ARG A 171 -19.34 5.72 -0.48
C ARG A 171 -18.20 6.74 -0.38
N ILE A 172 -17.53 6.80 0.77
CA ILE A 172 -16.48 7.79 1.01
C ILE A 172 -15.25 7.47 0.19
N THR A 173 -14.83 6.19 0.11
CA THR A 173 -13.68 5.80 -0.71
C THR A 173 -13.95 6.06 -2.19
N LYS A 174 -15.16 5.83 -2.71
CA LYS A 174 -15.51 6.20 -4.10
C LYS A 174 -15.27 7.69 -4.37
N VAL A 175 -15.72 8.57 -3.49
CA VAL A 175 -15.53 10.02 -3.65
C VAL A 175 -14.05 10.37 -3.56
N MET A 176 -13.34 9.85 -2.54
CA MET A 176 -11.91 10.08 -2.38
C MET A 176 -11.09 9.64 -3.59
N MET A 177 -11.35 8.43 -4.10
CA MET A 177 -10.66 7.91 -5.28
C MET A 177 -10.95 8.73 -6.54
N SER A 178 -12.19 9.18 -6.73
CA SER A 178 -12.54 10.05 -7.85
C SER A 178 -11.82 11.40 -7.77
N CYS A 179 -11.79 12.02 -6.59
CA CYS A 179 -11.04 13.26 -6.35
C CYS A 179 -9.53 13.05 -6.55
N LEU A 180 -8.99 11.94 -6.04
CA LEU A 180 -7.59 11.56 -6.21
C LEU A 180 -7.21 11.52 -7.69
N PHE A 181 -7.99 10.85 -8.54
CA PHE A 181 -7.73 10.79 -9.98
C PHE A 181 -7.77 12.17 -10.65
N ILE A 182 -8.75 13.02 -10.31
CA ILE A 182 -8.86 14.37 -10.88
C ILE A 182 -7.64 15.22 -10.50
N ILE A 183 -7.25 15.21 -9.22
CA ILE A 183 -6.09 15.96 -8.74
C ILE A 183 -4.81 15.41 -9.37
N LEU A 184 -4.66 14.10 -9.46
CA LEU A 184 -3.51 13.44 -10.05
C LEU A 184 -3.33 13.84 -11.53
N LEU A 185 -4.42 13.87 -12.30
CA LEU A 185 -4.39 14.33 -13.69
C LEU A 185 -4.00 15.81 -13.80
N ALA A 186 -4.53 16.67 -12.93
CA ALA A 186 -4.17 18.10 -12.92
C ALA A 186 -2.68 18.31 -12.59
N LEU A 187 -2.16 17.57 -11.59
CA LEU A 187 -0.75 17.59 -11.22
C LEU A 187 0.15 17.05 -12.36
N CYS A 188 -0.29 15.97 -13.02
CA CYS A 188 0.43 15.39 -14.16
C CYS A 188 0.54 16.39 -15.30
N ILE A 189 -0.57 17.01 -15.71
CA ILE A 189 -0.57 18.06 -16.74
C ILE A 189 0.37 19.19 -16.35
N ARG A 190 0.32 19.63 -15.09
CA ARG A 190 1.22 20.69 -14.60
C ARG A 190 2.69 20.30 -14.68
N SER A 191 3.04 19.10 -14.26
CA SER A 191 4.41 18.60 -14.24
C SER A 191 5.00 18.47 -15.64
N ILE A 192 4.27 17.86 -16.58
CA ILE A 192 4.75 17.67 -17.97
C ILE A 192 4.85 18.99 -18.76
N THR A 193 4.16 20.04 -18.32
CA THR A 193 4.21 21.38 -18.96
C THR A 193 5.27 22.30 -18.34
N LEU A 194 6.04 21.84 -17.36
CA LEU A 194 7.14 22.62 -16.80
C LEU A 194 8.28 22.81 -17.81
N PRO A 195 8.88 24.00 -17.89
CA PRO A 195 10.11 24.18 -18.64
C PRO A 195 11.21 23.24 -18.12
N GLY A 196 11.85 22.48 -19.01
CA GLY A 196 12.87 21.50 -18.63
C GLY A 196 12.35 20.09 -18.30
N ALA A 197 11.04 19.86 -18.27
CA ALA A 197 10.46 18.55 -17.97
C ALA A 197 10.75 17.47 -19.03
N GLY A 198 11.14 17.88 -20.26
CA GLY A 198 11.30 16.96 -21.40
C GLY A 198 12.29 15.82 -21.16
N GLU A 199 13.41 16.08 -20.50
CA GLU A 199 14.41 15.05 -20.16
C GLU A 199 13.85 14.06 -19.14
N GLY A 200 13.10 14.53 -18.14
CA GLY A 200 12.44 13.68 -17.15
C GLY A 200 11.33 12.82 -17.76
N ILE A 201 10.58 13.37 -18.74
CA ILE A 201 9.59 12.60 -19.50
C ILE A 201 10.28 11.50 -20.32
N ALA A 202 11.39 11.82 -20.99
CA ALA A 202 12.17 10.85 -21.76
C ALA A 202 12.75 9.76 -20.85
N PHE A 203 13.33 10.13 -19.70
CA PHE A 203 13.82 9.18 -18.69
C PHE A 203 12.74 8.22 -18.22
N TYR A 204 11.53 8.71 -18.01
CA TYR A 204 10.43 7.94 -17.44
C TYR A 204 9.67 7.09 -18.47
N LEU A 205 9.63 7.50 -19.75
CA LEU A 205 8.82 6.83 -20.78
C LEU A 205 9.65 6.07 -21.82
N ILE A 206 10.93 6.39 -21.99
CA ILE A 206 11.80 5.73 -22.97
C ILE A 206 12.71 4.74 -22.24
N PRO A 207 12.54 3.42 -22.45
CA PRO A 207 13.36 2.42 -21.78
C PRO A 207 14.82 2.51 -22.19
N ASP A 208 15.70 2.63 -21.20
CA ASP A 208 17.15 2.58 -21.36
C ASP A 208 17.70 1.42 -20.49
N PHE A 209 17.93 0.28 -21.12
CA PHE A 209 18.44 -0.91 -20.41
C PHE A 209 19.91 -0.77 -19.99
N HIS A 210 20.67 0.16 -20.57
CA HIS A 210 22.05 0.43 -20.16
C HIS A 210 22.06 1.05 -18.76
N ARG A 211 21.22 2.07 -18.50
CA ARG A 211 21.07 2.66 -17.16
C ARG A 211 20.63 1.62 -16.12
N MET A 212 19.75 0.70 -16.52
CA MET A 212 19.32 -0.38 -15.65
C MET A 212 20.47 -1.33 -15.26
N VAL A 213 21.38 -1.63 -16.20
CA VAL A 213 22.55 -2.45 -15.93
C VAL A 213 23.57 -1.72 -15.06
N GLU A 214 23.77 -0.42 -15.30
CA GLU A 214 24.64 0.44 -14.47
C GLU A 214 24.14 0.56 -13.02
N ALA A 215 22.82 0.58 -12.82
CA ALA A 215 22.20 0.59 -11.49
C ALA A 215 22.29 -0.78 -10.75
N GLY A 216 22.83 -1.81 -11.39
CA GLY A 216 22.93 -3.17 -10.82
C GLY A 216 21.71 -4.03 -11.14
N LEU A 217 21.84 -4.91 -12.17
CA LEU A 217 20.71 -5.74 -12.65
C LEU A 217 20.04 -6.57 -11.55
N GLY A 218 20.84 -7.12 -10.61
CA GLY A 218 20.31 -7.89 -9.48
C GLY A 218 19.45 -7.06 -8.54
N GLU A 219 19.90 -5.85 -8.20
CA GLU A 219 19.20 -4.91 -7.35
C GLU A 219 17.90 -4.42 -8.00
N VAL A 220 17.95 -4.08 -9.29
CA VAL A 220 16.78 -3.66 -10.08
C VAL A 220 15.70 -4.74 -10.08
N ILE A 221 16.07 -6.00 -10.36
CA ILE A 221 15.15 -7.14 -10.36
C ILE A 221 14.54 -7.33 -8.97
N PHE A 222 15.37 -7.29 -7.93
CA PHE A 222 14.89 -7.44 -6.56
C PHE A 222 13.96 -6.29 -6.13
N ALA A 223 14.32 -5.05 -6.43
CA ALA A 223 13.49 -3.88 -6.15
C ALA A 223 12.13 -3.95 -6.87
N ALA A 224 12.12 -4.39 -8.14
CA ALA A 224 10.90 -4.56 -8.92
C ALA A 224 10.00 -5.67 -8.38
N MET A 225 10.58 -6.81 -7.95
CA MET A 225 9.83 -7.88 -7.27
C MET A 225 9.23 -7.37 -5.94
N GLY A 226 10.04 -6.72 -5.11
CA GLY A 226 9.58 -6.14 -3.85
C GLY A 226 8.46 -5.12 -4.05
N GLN A 227 8.57 -4.26 -5.06
CA GLN A 227 7.52 -3.29 -5.39
C GLN A 227 6.22 -3.96 -5.83
N ALA A 228 6.27 -5.06 -6.58
CA ALA A 228 5.08 -5.79 -7.01
C ALA A 228 4.29 -6.40 -5.83
N PHE A 229 4.97 -6.81 -4.76
CA PHE A 229 4.31 -7.26 -3.53
C PHE A 229 3.75 -6.08 -2.72
N PHE A 230 4.56 -5.04 -2.57
CA PHE A 230 4.22 -3.91 -1.72
C PHE A 230 3.02 -3.12 -2.27
N THR A 231 2.99 -2.89 -3.58
CA THR A 231 1.93 -2.08 -4.23
C THR A 231 0.53 -2.67 -4.05
N LEU A 232 0.40 -4.00 -4.00
CA LEU A 232 -0.89 -4.70 -3.89
C LEU A 232 -1.28 -5.04 -2.45
N SER A 233 -0.45 -4.69 -1.45
CA SER A 233 -0.69 -4.98 -0.02
C SER A 233 -1.02 -6.46 0.26
N LEU A 234 -0.30 -7.39 -0.41
CA LEU A 234 -0.55 -8.83 -0.33
C LEU A 234 0.03 -9.46 0.95
N GLY A 235 -0.55 -10.58 1.38
CA GLY A 235 -0.04 -11.41 2.47
C GLY A 235 -0.65 -11.15 3.84
N ILE A 236 -1.22 -9.97 4.08
CA ILE A 236 -1.86 -9.62 5.35
C ILE A 236 -3.39 -9.77 5.35
N GLY A 237 -3.95 -10.35 4.28
CA GLY A 237 -5.38 -10.59 4.15
C GLY A 237 -6.23 -9.34 3.90
N ALA A 238 -5.61 -8.24 3.50
CA ALA A 238 -6.33 -7.02 3.14
C ALA A 238 -7.26 -7.24 1.94
N MET A 239 -6.83 -8.02 0.95
CA MET A 239 -7.68 -8.38 -0.19
C MET A 239 -8.70 -9.46 0.16
N SER A 240 -8.40 -10.32 1.13
CA SER A 240 -9.31 -11.38 1.60
C SER A 240 -10.59 -10.80 2.21
N ILE A 241 -10.52 -9.70 2.99
CA ILE A 241 -11.73 -9.08 3.55
C ILE A 241 -12.66 -8.56 2.43
N PHE A 242 -12.11 -7.92 1.40
CA PHE A 242 -12.91 -7.43 0.27
C PHE A 242 -13.49 -8.58 -0.56
N GLY A 243 -12.73 -9.68 -0.71
CA GLY A 243 -13.25 -10.94 -1.26
C GLY A 243 -14.48 -11.44 -0.51
N SER A 244 -14.51 -11.31 0.83
CA SER A 244 -15.65 -11.76 1.64
C SER A 244 -16.94 -10.95 1.45
N TYR A 245 -16.86 -9.77 0.84
CA TYR A 245 -18.01 -8.88 0.58
C TYR A 245 -18.51 -8.94 -0.86
N ILE A 246 -17.82 -9.70 -1.74
CA ILE A 246 -18.20 -9.81 -3.17
C ILE A 246 -19.09 -11.03 -3.42
N SER A 247 -20.03 -10.89 -4.36
CA SER A 247 -20.88 -12.00 -4.85
C SER A 247 -20.11 -12.92 -5.82
N LYS A 248 -20.72 -14.07 -6.13
CA LYS A 248 -20.16 -15.05 -7.08
C LYS A 248 -20.59 -14.80 -8.56
N ASP A 249 -21.10 -13.63 -8.86
CA ASP A 249 -21.63 -13.31 -10.21
C ASP A 249 -20.50 -13.17 -11.24
N ARG A 250 -19.27 -12.85 -10.78
CA ARG A 250 -18.11 -12.65 -11.65
C ARG A 250 -16.89 -13.42 -11.19
N SER A 251 -16.07 -13.83 -12.17
CA SER A 251 -14.77 -14.47 -11.90
C SER A 251 -13.77 -13.48 -11.31
N LEU A 252 -12.95 -13.96 -10.38
CA LEU A 252 -11.99 -13.10 -9.67
C LEU A 252 -10.82 -12.61 -10.54
N THR A 253 -10.47 -13.34 -11.59
CA THR A 253 -9.39 -12.98 -12.51
C THR A 253 -9.65 -11.62 -13.19
N GLY A 254 -10.88 -11.41 -13.70
CA GLY A 254 -11.26 -10.16 -14.35
C GLY A 254 -11.32 -8.99 -13.37
N GLU A 255 -11.80 -9.23 -12.16
CA GLU A 255 -11.85 -8.21 -11.09
C GLU A 255 -10.43 -7.81 -10.64
N THR A 256 -9.55 -8.79 -10.43
CA THR A 256 -8.13 -8.55 -10.09
C THR A 256 -7.42 -7.75 -11.18
N LEU A 257 -7.64 -8.09 -12.45
CA LEU A 257 -7.04 -7.33 -13.57
C LEU A 257 -7.48 -5.86 -13.55
N SER A 258 -8.76 -5.60 -13.27
CA SER A 258 -9.29 -4.23 -13.18
C SER A 258 -8.65 -3.45 -12.02
N ILE A 259 -8.46 -4.10 -10.88
CA ILE A 259 -7.82 -3.48 -9.69
C ILE A 259 -6.35 -3.19 -9.97
N CYS A 260 -5.61 -4.17 -10.50
CA CYS A 260 -4.19 -3.99 -10.87
C CYS A 260 -4.01 -2.90 -11.93
N ALA A 261 -4.92 -2.81 -12.91
CA ALA A 261 -4.86 -1.75 -13.93
C ALA A 261 -5.05 -0.35 -13.31
N LEU A 262 -5.98 -0.19 -12.36
CA LEU A 262 -6.17 1.08 -11.65
C LEU A 262 -4.97 1.41 -10.78
N ASP A 263 -4.47 0.46 -10.00
CA ASP A 263 -3.28 0.59 -9.15
C ASP A 263 -2.07 1.06 -9.97
N THR A 264 -1.77 0.33 -11.05
CA THR A 264 -0.69 0.66 -11.97
C THR A 264 -0.87 2.03 -12.62
N THR A 265 -2.10 2.38 -13.04
CA THR A 265 -2.37 3.71 -13.63
C THR A 265 -2.01 4.82 -12.66
N VAL A 266 -2.38 4.70 -11.39
CA VAL A 266 -2.03 5.70 -10.38
C VAL A 266 -0.52 5.75 -10.15
N ALA A 267 0.16 4.61 -10.05
CA ALA A 267 1.63 4.56 -9.90
C ALA A 267 2.33 5.25 -11.08
N LEU A 268 1.92 4.94 -12.32
CA LEU A 268 2.50 5.54 -13.52
C LEU A 268 2.24 7.04 -13.60
N LEU A 269 1.03 7.49 -13.29
CA LEU A 269 0.72 8.92 -13.28
C LEU A 269 1.47 9.65 -12.14
N ALA A 270 1.62 9.05 -10.97
CA ALA A 270 2.43 9.62 -9.88
C ALA A 270 3.91 9.78 -10.28
N GLY A 271 4.46 8.81 -11.00
CA GLY A 271 5.79 8.93 -11.62
C GLY A 271 5.88 10.12 -12.58
N LEU A 272 4.85 10.33 -13.43
CA LEU A 272 4.76 11.49 -14.34
C LEU A 272 4.55 12.82 -13.60
N VAL A 273 4.05 12.82 -12.37
CA VAL A 273 4.00 14.04 -11.53
C VAL A 273 5.39 14.35 -10.98
N ILE A 274 6.10 13.37 -10.47
CA ILE A 274 7.30 13.59 -9.66
C ILE A 274 8.55 13.69 -10.52
N ILE A 275 8.79 12.72 -11.41
CA ILE A 275 10.05 12.62 -12.15
C ILE A 275 10.28 13.82 -13.08
N PRO A 276 9.33 14.22 -13.95
CA PRO A 276 9.53 15.41 -14.79
C PRO A 276 9.71 16.69 -13.99
N ALA A 277 9.03 16.82 -12.82
CA ALA A 277 9.22 17.98 -11.96
C ALA A 277 10.63 18.01 -11.35
N CYS A 278 11.16 16.86 -10.88
CA CYS A 278 12.53 16.78 -10.38
C CYS A 278 13.56 17.21 -11.46
N PHE A 279 13.43 16.69 -12.67
CA PHE A 279 14.32 17.06 -13.80
C PHE A 279 14.21 18.55 -14.16
N ALA A 280 12.98 19.10 -14.18
CA ALA A 280 12.77 20.51 -14.49
C ALA A 280 13.50 21.47 -13.53
N PHE A 281 13.71 21.04 -12.29
CA PHE A 281 14.40 21.81 -11.26
C PHE A 281 15.82 21.30 -10.95
N GLY A 282 16.35 20.34 -11.73
CA GLY A 282 17.70 19.82 -11.59
C GLY A 282 17.92 19.02 -10.31
N ILE A 283 16.88 18.33 -9.81
CA ILE A 283 16.90 17.58 -8.56
C ILE A 283 16.83 16.09 -8.86
N ASP A 284 17.61 15.29 -8.12
CA ASP A 284 17.59 13.83 -8.27
C ASP A 284 16.30 13.24 -7.68
N ALA A 285 15.58 12.46 -8.49
CA ALA A 285 14.36 11.76 -8.07
C ALA A 285 14.63 10.53 -7.18
N GLY A 286 15.88 10.06 -7.08
CA GLY A 286 16.29 8.89 -6.31
C GLY A 286 16.59 9.13 -4.82
N GLN A 287 16.23 10.30 -4.25
CA GLN A 287 16.63 10.71 -2.90
C GLN A 287 15.87 10.05 -1.72
N GLY A 288 15.06 9.04 -1.97
CA GLY A 288 14.37 8.30 -0.90
C GLY A 288 13.27 9.08 -0.17
N PRO A 289 13.12 8.90 1.17
CA PRO A 289 12.05 9.53 1.94
C PRO A 289 12.05 11.07 1.91
N GLY A 290 13.20 11.70 1.78
CA GLY A 290 13.33 13.14 1.63
C GLY A 290 12.64 13.71 0.39
N LEU A 291 12.41 12.89 -0.64
CA LEU A 291 11.78 13.31 -1.88
C LEU A 291 10.42 13.98 -1.65
N VAL A 292 9.56 13.41 -0.82
CA VAL A 292 8.18 13.91 -0.62
C VAL A 292 8.13 15.11 0.31
N PHE A 293 8.88 15.08 1.42
CA PHE A 293 8.72 16.07 2.50
C PHE A 293 9.75 17.21 2.45
N VAL A 294 10.82 17.06 1.69
CA VAL A 294 11.86 18.06 1.53
C VAL A 294 11.95 18.51 0.07
N THR A 295 12.17 17.58 -0.86
CA THR A 295 12.44 17.90 -2.25
C THR A 295 11.24 18.49 -2.98
N LEU A 296 10.06 17.87 -2.89
CA LEU A 296 8.86 18.36 -3.56
C LEU A 296 8.36 19.70 -2.99
N PRO A 297 8.34 19.96 -1.68
CA PRO A 297 8.08 21.31 -1.16
C PRO A 297 9.04 22.37 -1.69
N ASN A 298 10.32 22.05 -1.86
CA ASN A 298 11.29 22.96 -2.50
C ASN A 298 10.94 23.25 -3.96
N ILE A 299 10.53 22.23 -4.72
CA ILE A 299 10.06 22.40 -6.10
C ILE A 299 8.82 23.31 -6.12
N PHE A 300 7.82 23.03 -5.28
CA PHE A 300 6.61 23.86 -5.23
C PHE A 300 6.92 25.29 -4.83
N ASN A 301 7.85 25.52 -3.91
CA ASN A 301 8.24 26.87 -3.48
C ASN A 301 8.85 27.71 -4.62
N GLN A 302 9.46 27.06 -5.63
CA GLN A 302 10.02 27.70 -6.81
C GLN A 302 9.01 27.85 -7.98
N MET A 303 7.85 27.18 -7.88
CA MET A 303 6.85 27.20 -8.95
C MET A 303 5.90 28.40 -8.83
N ALA A 304 5.44 28.92 -9.99
CA ALA A 304 4.30 29.84 -10.01
C ALA A 304 3.05 29.15 -9.42
N ALA A 305 2.39 29.82 -8.46
CA ALA A 305 1.28 29.27 -7.67
C ALA A 305 1.65 27.98 -6.90
N GLY A 306 2.89 27.84 -6.47
CA GLY A 306 3.42 26.64 -5.84
C GLY A 306 2.69 26.22 -4.57
N GLN A 307 2.21 27.20 -3.78
CA GLN A 307 1.37 26.93 -2.61
C GLN A 307 0.11 26.13 -2.98
N LEU A 308 -0.55 26.45 -4.09
CA LEU A 308 -1.73 25.73 -4.59
C LEU A 308 -1.35 24.32 -5.06
N TRP A 309 -0.29 24.22 -5.87
CA TRP A 309 0.15 22.92 -6.40
C TRP A 309 0.65 21.99 -5.29
N GLY A 310 1.38 22.54 -4.33
CA GLY A 310 1.81 21.78 -3.13
C GLY A 310 0.63 21.33 -2.28
N ALA A 311 -0.35 22.19 -2.03
CA ALA A 311 -1.57 21.80 -1.31
C ALA A 311 -2.33 20.70 -2.05
N LEU A 312 -2.54 20.80 -3.35
CA LEU A 312 -3.17 19.77 -4.16
C LEU A 312 -2.39 18.44 -4.12
N PHE A 313 -1.06 18.51 -4.18
CA PHE A 313 -0.20 17.32 -4.08
C PHE A 313 -0.38 16.62 -2.73
N PHE A 314 -0.32 17.34 -1.61
CA PHE A 314 -0.48 16.73 -0.29
C PHE A 314 -1.92 16.29 -0.01
N ILE A 315 -2.95 16.93 -0.60
CA ILE A 315 -4.33 16.41 -0.59
C ILE A 315 -4.41 15.07 -1.34
N PHE A 316 -3.80 14.97 -2.52
CA PHE A 316 -3.69 13.73 -3.29
C PHE A 316 -3.00 12.63 -2.47
N MET A 317 -1.85 12.94 -1.85
CA MET A 317 -1.11 12.01 -0.98
C MET A 317 -1.93 11.59 0.24
N SER A 318 -2.67 12.53 0.86
CA SER A 318 -3.54 12.25 2.00
C SER A 318 -4.70 11.32 1.62
N PHE A 319 -5.29 11.48 0.44
CA PHE A 319 -6.35 10.59 -0.04
C PHE A 319 -5.80 9.18 -0.32
N ALA A 320 -4.61 9.06 -0.91
CA ALA A 320 -3.95 7.78 -1.10
C ALA A 320 -3.65 7.08 0.24
N ALA A 321 -3.13 7.80 1.23
CA ALA A 321 -2.88 7.25 2.56
C ALA A 321 -4.18 6.86 3.27
N LEU A 322 -5.19 7.73 3.28
CA LEU A 322 -6.46 7.49 3.97
C LEU A 322 -7.26 6.35 3.34
N SER A 323 -7.22 6.16 2.02
CA SER A 323 -7.92 5.03 1.38
C SER A 323 -7.38 3.68 1.85
N THR A 324 -6.07 3.54 1.97
CA THR A 324 -5.42 2.34 2.55
C THR A 324 -5.74 2.19 4.04
N ILE A 325 -5.66 3.28 4.83
CA ILE A 325 -5.97 3.27 6.27
C ILE A 325 -7.41 2.81 6.52
N ILE A 326 -8.39 3.36 5.78
CA ILE A 326 -9.81 2.97 5.90
C ILE A 326 -9.98 1.49 5.56
N ALA A 327 -9.33 1.01 4.50
CA ALA A 327 -9.40 -0.38 4.07
C ALA A 327 -8.84 -1.35 5.13
N VAL A 328 -7.69 -1.03 5.71
CA VAL A 328 -7.06 -1.84 6.76
C VAL A 328 -7.83 -1.74 8.08
N PHE A 329 -8.39 -0.59 8.42
CA PHE A 329 -9.26 -0.46 9.60
C PHE A 329 -10.54 -1.28 9.47
N GLU A 330 -11.14 -1.35 8.28
CA GLU A 330 -12.28 -2.25 8.03
C GLU A 330 -11.88 -3.72 8.24
N ASN A 331 -10.67 -4.11 7.83
CA ASN A 331 -10.15 -5.45 8.08
C ASN A 331 -9.99 -5.72 9.60
N ILE A 332 -9.37 -4.79 10.33
CA ILE A 332 -9.17 -4.88 11.80
C ILE A 332 -10.52 -4.96 12.53
N ILE A 333 -11.51 -4.15 12.16
CA ILE A 333 -12.86 -4.19 12.73
C ILE A 333 -13.49 -5.57 12.48
N SER A 334 -13.36 -6.07 11.25
CA SER A 334 -13.91 -7.37 10.87
C SER A 334 -13.26 -8.54 11.61
N PHE A 335 -11.97 -8.42 11.97
CA PHE A 335 -11.32 -9.42 12.85
C PHE A 335 -12.03 -9.52 14.20
N ALA A 336 -12.30 -8.39 14.84
CA ALA A 336 -12.97 -8.35 16.13
C ALA A 336 -14.41 -8.87 16.04
N MET A 337 -15.13 -8.56 14.97
CA MET A 337 -16.49 -9.04 14.73
C MET A 337 -16.51 -10.55 14.49
N ASP A 338 -15.61 -11.07 13.66
CA ASP A 338 -15.59 -12.49 13.29
C ASP A 338 -15.05 -13.40 14.42
N LEU A 339 -14.03 -12.97 15.18
CA LEU A 339 -13.40 -13.80 16.21
C LEU A 339 -14.11 -13.70 17.56
N TRP A 340 -14.50 -12.47 17.96
CA TRP A 340 -15.02 -12.22 19.30
C TRP A 340 -16.54 -11.97 19.32
N GLY A 341 -17.18 -11.96 18.13
CA GLY A 341 -18.62 -11.70 18.01
C GLY A 341 -19.01 -10.29 18.46
N TRP A 342 -18.09 -9.32 18.36
CA TRP A 342 -18.38 -7.96 18.79
C TRP A 342 -19.22 -7.22 17.76
N GLU A 343 -20.10 -6.35 18.26
CA GLU A 343 -20.77 -5.37 17.42
C GLU A 343 -19.76 -4.36 16.84
N ARG A 344 -20.01 -3.85 15.63
CA ARG A 344 -19.16 -2.87 14.93
C ARG A 344 -18.77 -1.68 15.82
N LYS A 345 -19.72 -1.09 16.56
CA LYS A 345 -19.45 0.05 17.45
C LYS A 345 -18.41 -0.26 18.52
N LYS A 346 -18.55 -1.43 19.17
CA LYS A 346 -17.60 -1.89 20.20
C LYS A 346 -16.22 -2.13 19.59
N ALA A 347 -16.18 -2.79 18.41
CA ALA A 347 -14.94 -3.03 17.68
C ALA A 347 -14.24 -1.73 17.28
N VAL A 348 -14.98 -0.72 16.80
CA VAL A 348 -14.43 0.59 16.45
C VAL A 348 -13.82 1.28 17.66
N VAL A 349 -14.57 1.43 18.77
CA VAL A 349 -14.08 2.14 19.96
C VAL A 349 -12.82 1.49 20.52
N PHE A 350 -12.82 0.16 20.64
CA PHE A 350 -11.65 -0.57 21.11
C PHE A 350 -10.44 -0.35 20.19
N ASN A 351 -10.62 -0.46 18.88
CA ASN A 351 -9.52 -0.35 17.93
C ASN A 351 -9.00 1.08 17.76
N VAL A 352 -9.82 2.12 17.93
CA VAL A 352 -9.36 3.51 18.03
C VAL A 352 -8.31 3.65 19.13
N ILE A 353 -8.64 3.17 20.34
CA ILE A 353 -7.74 3.27 21.49
C ILE A 353 -6.48 2.44 21.26
N MET A 354 -6.65 1.19 20.77
CA MET A 354 -5.52 0.29 20.51
C MET A 354 -4.55 0.85 19.46
N ILE A 355 -5.05 1.35 18.33
CA ILE A 355 -4.19 1.90 17.28
C ILE A 355 -3.48 3.15 17.75
N ILE A 356 -4.13 4.06 18.49
CA ILE A 356 -3.46 5.24 19.05
C ILE A 356 -2.30 4.82 19.95
N ILE A 357 -2.54 3.88 20.87
CA ILE A 357 -1.49 3.39 21.78
C ILE A 357 -0.36 2.71 21.02
N LEU A 358 -0.69 1.83 20.07
CA LEU A 358 0.28 1.06 19.30
C LEU A 358 1.09 1.93 18.33
N SER A 359 0.56 3.07 17.88
CA SER A 359 1.28 4.02 17.00
C SER A 359 2.23 4.95 17.76
N MET A 360 2.12 5.03 19.09
CA MET A 360 3.02 5.89 19.88
C MET A 360 4.51 5.54 19.75
N PRO A 361 4.95 4.28 19.73
CA PRO A 361 6.36 3.95 19.52
C PRO A 361 6.93 4.53 18.22
N CYS A 362 6.18 4.49 17.12
CA CYS A 362 6.58 5.10 15.85
C CYS A 362 6.78 6.62 16.01
N VAL A 363 5.81 7.32 16.62
CA VAL A 363 5.91 8.77 16.87
C VAL A 363 7.12 9.11 17.74
N LEU A 364 7.31 8.38 18.84
CA LEU A 364 8.38 8.64 19.80
C LEU A 364 9.77 8.29 19.25
N GLY A 365 9.85 7.36 18.31
CA GLY A 365 11.07 6.95 17.65
C GLY A 365 11.79 8.08 16.88
N PHE A 366 11.08 9.14 16.50
CA PHE A 366 11.66 10.31 15.83
C PHE A 366 12.16 11.41 16.80
N ASN A 367 11.83 11.31 18.09
CA ASN A 367 12.15 12.37 19.07
C ASN A 367 12.62 11.79 20.40
N LEU A 368 11.74 11.46 21.34
CA LEU A 368 12.11 11.01 22.68
C LEU A 368 12.88 9.68 22.71
N TRP A 369 12.70 8.83 21.71
CA TRP A 369 13.39 7.54 21.54
C TRP A 369 14.33 7.53 20.32
N SER A 370 14.78 8.69 19.84
CA SER A 370 15.67 8.82 18.67
C SER A 370 17.00 8.08 18.84
N ASP A 371 17.46 7.86 20.08
CA ASP A 371 18.66 7.08 20.37
C ASP A 371 18.46 5.56 20.24
N PHE A 372 17.20 5.09 20.17
CA PHE A 372 16.88 3.69 19.96
C PHE A 372 16.91 3.34 18.46
N ALA A 373 18.04 2.75 18.04
CA ALA A 373 18.31 2.35 16.65
C ALA A 373 18.22 0.81 16.49
N PRO A 374 17.01 0.24 16.34
CA PRO A 374 16.77 -1.20 16.43
C PRO A 374 17.37 -2.03 15.28
N LEU A 375 17.63 -1.42 14.14
CA LEU A 375 18.23 -2.07 12.96
C LEU A 375 19.65 -1.56 12.63
N GLY A 376 20.30 -0.90 13.57
CA GLY A 376 21.62 -0.30 13.40
C GLY A 376 21.58 1.23 13.38
N ALA A 377 22.76 1.85 13.32
CA ALA A 377 22.91 3.30 13.41
C ALA A 377 22.06 4.04 12.37
N GLY A 378 21.33 5.06 12.84
CA GLY A 378 20.44 5.88 12.00
C GLY A 378 19.06 5.27 11.71
N SER A 379 18.78 4.04 12.18
CA SER A 379 17.44 3.46 12.04
C SER A 379 16.48 3.96 13.12
N THR A 380 15.21 4.04 12.78
CA THR A 380 14.12 4.47 13.66
C THR A 380 13.21 3.28 14.04
N VAL A 381 12.27 3.51 14.96
CA VAL A 381 11.22 2.53 15.26
C VAL A 381 10.37 2.25 14.02
N GLN A 382 10.09 3.27 13.19
CA GLN A 382 9.37 3.10 11.93
C GLN A 382 10.08 2.12 10.98
N ASP A 383 11.41 2.21 10.88
CA ASP A 383 12.19 1.30 10.04
C ASP A 383 12.06 -0.16 10.50
N LEU A 384 12.00 -0.39 11.82
CA LEU A 384 11.75 -1.72 12.37
C LEU A 384 10.34 -2.22 12.04
N GLU A 385 9.33 -1.38 12.25
CA GLU A 385 7.93 -1.72 11.97
C GLU A 385 7.73 -2.03 10.48
N ASP A 386 8.26 -1.18 9.60
CA ASP A 386 8.23 -1.40 8.14
C ASP A 386 9.01 -2.66 7.75
N PHE A 387 10.20 -2.89 8.30
CA PHE A 387 10.97 -4.10 8.02
C PHE A 387 10.19 -5.38 8.40
N ILE A 388 9.53 -5.40 9.56
CA ILE A 388 8.71 -6.55 9.97
C ILE A 388 7.55 -6.75 9.00
N VAL A 389 6.88 -5.71 8.58
CA VAL A 389 5.76 -5.80 7.63
C VAL A 389 6.26 -6.16 6.23
N SER A 390 7.10 -5.33 5.65
CA SER A 390 7.47 -5.38 4.24
C SER A 390 8.39 -6.56 3.89
N ASN A 391 9.34 -6.89 4.77
CA ASN A 391 10.31 -7.95 4.53
C ASN A 391 9.90 -9.32 5.12
N ASN A 392 8.91 -9.37 6.04
CA ASN A 392 8.48 -10.62 6.64
C ASN A 392 7.01 -10.92 6.36
N LEU A 393 6.08 -10.09 6.86
CA LEU A 393 4.68 -10.44 6.87
C LEU A 393 4.05 -10.45 5.48
N LEU A 394 4.41 -9.51 4.60
CA LEU A 394 3.92 -9.50 3.22
C LEU A 394 4.42 -10.72 2.44
N PRO A 395 5.73 -11.02 2.34
CA PRO A 395 6.21 -12.19 1.61
C PRO A 395 5.75 -13.51 2.22
N LEU A 396 5.91 -13.70 3.52
CA LEU A 396 5.55 -14.97 4.18
C LEU A 396 4.04 -15.18 4.20
N GLY A 397 3.24 -14.14 4.41
CA GLY A 397 1.79 -14.22 4.31
C GLY A 397 1.32 -14.57 2.91
N SER A 398 1.92 -13.96 1.88
CA SER A 398 1.68 -14.30 0.48
C SER A 398 2.02 -15.76 0.18
N LEU A 399 3.16 -16.24 0.69
CA LEU A 399 3.55 -17.65 0.60
C LEU A 399 2.52 -18.58 1.28
N LEU A 400 2.01 -18.19 2.45
CA LEU A 400 1.01 -18.98 3.16
C LEU A 400 -0.31 -19.04 2.37
N TYR A 401 -0.82 -17.95 1.81
CA TYR A 401 -1.99 -17.97 0.92
C TYR A 401 -1.76 -18.87 -0.29
N LEU A 402 -0.59 -18.75 -0.93
CA LEU A 402 -0.20 -19.56 -2.08
C LEU A 402 -0.18 -21.07 -1.74
N LEU A 403 0.51 -21.44 -0.67
CA LEU A 403 0.58 -22.83 -0.23
C LEU A 403 -0.79 -23.38 0.24
N PHE A 404 -1.60 -22.54 0.86
CA PHE A 404 -2.97 -22.93 1.26
C PHE A 404 -3.84 -23.25 0.04
N CYS A 405 -3.76 -22.47 -1.01
CA CYS A 405 -4.54 -22.66 -2.23
C CYS A 405 -3.97 -23.75 -3.16
N THR A 406 -2.68 -24.12 -3.06
CA THR A 406 -2.05 -25.05 -4.00
C THR A 406 -1.70 -26.41 -3.40
N SER A 407 -1.48 -26.47 -2.07
CA SER A 407 -1.06 -27.71 -1.38
C SER A 407 -2.23 -28.67 -1.15
N LYS A 408 -1.92 -29.98 -1.17
CA LYS A 408 -2.85 -31.04 -0.77
C LYS A 408 -3.22 -31.02 0.70
N HIS A 409 -2.41 -30.38 1.55
CA HIS A 409 -2.62 -30.21 2.98
C HIS A 409 -3.31 -28.88 3.34
N GLY A 410 -3.61 -28.05 2.34
CA GLY A 410 -4.37 -26.81 2.47
C GLY A 410 -5.79 -26.96 1.89
N TRP A 411 -6.39 -25.84 1.52
CA TRP A 411 -7.69 -25.81 0.85
C TRP A 411 -7.63 -26.48 -0.53
N GLY A 412 -6.50 -26.36 -1.22
CA GLY A 412 -6.16 -27.12 -2.41
C GLY A 412 -6.55 -26.43 -3.72
N TRP A 413 -5.85 -26.84 -4.78
CA TRP A 413 -5.93 -26.24 -6.11
C TRP A 413 -7.34 -26.29 -6.72
N ASP A 414 -8.02 -27.44 -6.59
CA ASP A 414 -9.32 -27.62 -7.27
C ASP A 414 -10.41 -26.76 -6.63
N ASN A 415 -10.37 -26.59 -5.31
CA ASN A 415 -11.27 -25.68 -4.59
C ASN A 415 -10.97 -24.23 -4.98
N PHE A 416 -9.69 -23.85 -5.01
CA PHE A 416 -9.25 -22.52 -5.43
C PHE A 416 -9.75 -22.18 -6.83
N ILE A 417 -9.53 -23.05 -7.83
CA ILE A 417 -9.95 -22.80 -9.23
C ILE A 417 -11.47 -22.73 -9.32
N THR A 418 -12.19 -23.62 -8.64
CA THR A 418 -13.65 -23.60 -8.64
C THR A 418 -14.20 -22.27 -8.12
N GLU A 419 -13.59 -21.75 -7.06
CA GLU A 419 -13.98 -20.45 -6.50
C GLU A 419 -13.54 -19.28 -7.40
N ALA A 420 -12.27 -19.23 -7.82
CA ALA A 420 -11.75 -18.15 -8.67
C ALA A 420 -12.51 -18.00 -9.98
N ASP A 421 -12.91 -19.12 -10.58
CA ASP A 421 -13.63 -19.20 -11.84
C ASP A 421 -15.15 -19.11 -11.70
N SER A 422 -15.67 -19.02 -10.48
CA SER A 422 -17.09 -18.85 -10.23
C SER A 422 -17.61 -17.54 -10.84
N GLY A 423 -18.76 -17.58 -11.51
CA GLY A 423 -19.38 -16.44 -12.19
C GLY A 423 -18.86 -16.19 -13.61
N GLU A 424 -19.31 -15.07 -14.19
CA GLU A 424 -18.96 -14.68 -15.56
C GLU A 424 -17.63 -13.91 -15.62
N GLY A 425 -16.90 -14.05 -16.73
CA GLY A 425 -15.68 -13.29 -17.02
C GLY A 425 -14.44 -14.14 -17.27
N LEU A 426 -13.27 -13.52 -17.18
CA LEU A 426 -11.97 -14.17 -17.43
C LEU A 426 -11.72 -15.25 -16.39
N LYS A 427 -11.34 -16.44 -16.86
CA LYS A 427 -11.03 -17.58 -16.02
C LYS A 427 -9.52 -17.62 -15.71
N PHE A 428 -9.20 -18.20 -14.55
CA PHE A 428 -7.80 -18.38 -14.18
C PHE A 428 -7.12 -19.42 -15.08
N PRO A 429 -5.93 -19.14 -15.67
CA PRO A 429 -5.27 -20.08 -16.59
C PRO A 429 -4.81 -21.34 -15.84
N LYS A 430 -5.48 -22.46 -16.07
CA LYS A 430 -5.17 -23.75 -15.39
C LYS A 430 -3.74 -24.23 -15.65
N ALA A 431 -3.12 -23.85 -16.77
CA ALA A 431 -1.74 -24.12 -17.09
C ALA A 431 -0.73 -23.55 -16.06
N LEU A 432 -1.13 -22.52 -15.31
CA LEU A 432 -0.30 -21.93 -14.26
C LEU A 432 -0.21 -22.78 -12.99
N ARG A 433 -0.88 -23.94 -12.91
CA ARG A 433 -0.83 -24.82 -11.73
C ARG A 433 0.60 -25.17 -11.32
N PHE A 434 1.43 -25.61 -12.26
CA PHE A 434 2.83 -25.98 -11.98
C PHE A 434 3.61 -24.76 -11.48
N TYR A 435 3.45 -23.62 -12.14
CA TYR A 435 4.07 -22.36 -11.76
C TYR A 435 3.68 -21.93 -10.34
N CYS A 436 2.39 -21.86 -10.04
CA CYS A 436 1.89 -21.44 -8.71
C CYS A 436 2.24 -22.45 -7.60
N THR A 437 2.36 -23.76 -7.93
CA THR A 437 2.62 -24.78 -6.91
C THR A 437 4.11 -24.88 -6.56
N TYR A 438 5.02 -24.68 -7.53
CA TYR A 438 6.45 -24.97 -7.35
C TYR A 438 7.36 -23.76 -7.57
N ILE A 439 7.13 -22.98 -8.62
CA ILE A 439 8.05 -21.89 -9.01
C ILE A 439 7.79 -20.65 -8.17
N LEU A 440 6.54 -20.19 -8.09
CA LEU A 440 6.17 -18.98 -7.38
C LEU A 440 6.54 -19.03 -5.88
N PRO A 441 6.36 -20.15 -5.14
CA PRO A 441 6.85 -20.24 -3.75
C PRO A 441 8.36 -20.04 -3.62
N LEU A 442 9.15 -20.57 -4.57
CA LEU A 442 10.61 -20.42 -4.56
C LEU A 442 11.02 -18.95 -4.82
N ILE A 443 10.32 -18.27 -5.72
CA ILE A 443 10.56 -16.84 -5.97
C ILE A 443 10.25 -16.02 -4.71
N ILE A 444 9.15 -16.29 -4.01
CA ILE A 444 8.80 -15.59 -2.78
C ILE A 444 9.85 -15.83 -1.69
N LEU A 445 10.30 -17.08 -1.52
CA LEU A 445 11.38 -17.40 -0.58
C LEU A 445 12.68 -16.71 -0.94
N PHE A 446 13.01 -16.62 -2.23
CA PHE A 446 14.16 -15.86 -2.69
C PHE A 446 14.06 -14.37 -2.33
N ILE A 447 12.90 -13.74 -2.57
CA ILE A 447 12.66 -12.33 -2.19
C ILE A 447 12.81 -12.15 -0.68
N PHE A 448 12.26 -13.06 0.12
CA PHE A 448 12.38 -13.02 1.57
C PHE A 448 13.84 -13.09 2.04
N VAL A 449 14.62 -14.04 1.51
CA VAL A 449 16.03 -14.21 1.89
C VAL A 449 16.87 -13.00 1.43
N MET A 450 16.66 -12.53 0.20
CA MET A 450 17.38 -11.37 -0.33
C MET A 450 17.07 -10.08 0.44
N GLY A 451 15.84 -9.91 0.95
CA GLY A 451 15.48 -8.77 1.80
C GLY A 451 16.28 -8.73 3.11
N TYR A 452 16.59 -9.89 3.69
CA TYR A 452 17.50 -9.99 4.84
C TYR A 452 18.95 -9.77 4.45
N TRP A 453 19.38 -10.31 3.32
CA TRP A 453 20.76 -10.13 2.85
C TRP A 453 21.08 -8.65 2.66
N GLN A 454 20.26 -7.94 1.89
CA GLN A 454 20.46 -6.50 1.66
C GLN A 454 20.39 -5.65 2.94
N LYS A 455 19.57 -6.05 3.91
CA LYS A 455 19.42 -5.25 5.14
C LYS A 455 20.58 -5.39 6.11
N PHE A 456 21.25 -6.56 6.15
CA PHE A 456 22.22 -6.88 7.22
C PHE A 456 23.62 -7.21 6.72
N PHE A 457 23.81 -7.39 5.40
CA PHE A 457 25.10 -7.83 4.85
C PHE A 457 25.63 -6.95 3.71
N ASP A 458 24.80 -6.10 3.11
CA ASP A 458 25.18 -5.01 2.20
C ASP A 458 25.24 -3.69 2.96
#